data_44ce95bf957ef992de602fdf93b6b53a
#
_entry.id   44ce95bf957ef992de602fdf93b6b53a
#
_cell.length_a   1.000
_cell.length_b   1.000
_cell.length_c   1.000
_cell.angle_alpha   90.00
_cell.angle_beta   90.00
_cell.angle_gamma   90.00
#
_symmetry.space_group_name_H-M   'P 1'
#
loop_
_entity.id
_entity.type
_entity.pdbx_description
1 polymer ?
#
loop_
_entity_poly.entity_id
_entity_poly.type
_entity_poly.pdbx_seq_one_letter_code
_entity_poly.pdbx_strand_id
1 'polypeptide(L)'
;MSVKIGIIQFPGSNTERETMMACQRAGMEPVEFLWNMPKDNLASLDGYIIVGGFSYEDRSRAGVIAALDPIIKKIKDQVHLGKPVLGICNGAQILVESGMVPGSDGDHLMIALTKNKQIKDEKVVGVGYYNCWVNLLLSVSPKLCAFTCDMNERETIKIPLAHGEGRFVMSDVLIEKLISNGQTVFRYCDEKSKTKHEFPTNPNGSVYN
;
A
#
# COMPACT_ATOMS: atom_id res chain seq x y z
N MET A 1 5.58 -18.86 19.91
CA MET A 1 4.53 -17.82 20.08
C MET A 1 4.01 -17.48 18.70
N SER A 2 2.70 -17.26 18.56
CA SER A 2 2.09 -16.83 17.30
C SER A 2 2.44 -15.36 17.04
N VAL A 3 2.67 -14.99 15.78
CA VAL A 3 2.90 -13.60 15.37
C VAL A 3 1.56 -12.85 15.41
N LYS A 4 1.49 -11.75 16.16
CA LYS A 4 0.26 -10.96 16.36
C LYS A 4 0.21 -9.78 15.41
N ILE A 5 -0.80 -9.73 14.54
CA ILE A 5 -0.99 -8.68 13.55
C ILE A 5 -2.21 -7.83 13.89
N GLY A 6 -1.99 -6.54 14.11
CA GLY A 6 -3.08 -5.58 14.32
C GLY A 6 -3.81 -5.28 13.01
N ILE A 7 -5.10 -5.55 12.99
CA ILE A 7 -5.99 -5.24 11.86
C ILE A 7 -6.65 -3.90 12.15
N ILE A 8 -6.04 -2.84 11.62
CA ILE A 8 -6.39 -1.45 11.94
C ILE A 8 -7.59 -1.01 11.12
N GLN A 9 -8.62 -0.54 11.81
CA GLN A 9 -9.91 -0.16 11.23
C GLN A 9 -10.28 1.26 11.61
N PHE A 10 -10.78 1.99 10.63
CA PHE A 10 -11.39 3.32 10.77
C PHE A 10 -12.88 3.27 10.43
N PRO A 11 -13.66 4.28 10.81
CA PRO A 11 -15.03 4.40 10.31
C PRO A 11 -15.06 4.34 8.78
N GLY A 12 -15.81 3.39 8.20
CA GLY A 12 -15.86 3.16 6.75
C GLY A 12 -14.86 2.13 6.21
N SER A 13 -14.00 1.54 7.04
CA SER A 13 -13.23 0.34 6.65
C SER A 13 -14.17 -0.85 6.38
N ASN A 14 -13.78 -1.74 5.46
CA ASN A 14 -14.64 -2.88 5.08
C ASN A 14 -13.83 -4.06 4.62
N THR A 15 -12.79 -4.47 4.83
CA THR A 15 -12.09 -5.73 4.44
C THR A 15 -11.40 -6.41 5.62
N GLU A 16 -11.83 -6.06 6.82
CA GLU A 16 -11.27 -6.58 8.05
C GLU A 16 -11.41 -8.10 8.18
N ARG A 17 -12.59 -8.62 7.87
CA ARG A 17 -12.87 -10.06 7.98
C ARG A 17 -11.98 -10.88 7.04
N GLU A 18 -11.90 -10.48 5.78
CA GLU A 18 -11.06 -11.13 4.77
C GLU A 18 -9.59 -11.05 5.15
N THR A 19 -9.15 -9.92 5.67
CA THR A 19 -7.78 -9.71 6.15
C THR A 19 -7.46 -10.60 7.35
N MET A 20 -8.38 -10.70 8.33
CA MET A 20 -8.24 -11.59 9.48
C MET A 20 -8.14 -13.06 9.04
N MET A 21 -9.01 -13.48 8.12
CA MET A 21 -8.97 -14.84 7.56
C MET A 21 -7.65 -15.12 6.81
N ALA A 22 -7.12 -14.15 6.08
CA ALA A 22 -5.84 -14.29 5.40
C ALA A 22 -4.68 -14.46 6.39
N CYS A 23 -4.64 -13.66 7.47
CA CYS A 23 -3.66 -13.80 8.54
C CYS A 23 -3.73 -15.18 9.20
N GLN A 24 -4.94 -15.66 9.53
CA GLN A 24 -5.13 -16.98 10.14
C GLN A 24 -4.65 -18.10 9.22
N ARG A 25 -4.95 -18.03 7.92
CA ARG A 25 -4.46 -19.01 6.93
C ARG A 25 -2.95 -19.02 6.81
N ALA A 26 -2.30 -17.87 7.04
CA ALA A 26 -0.85 -17.75 7.08
C ALA A 26 -0.22 -18.13 8.45
N GLY A 27 -1.02 -18.64 9.39
CA GLY A 27 -0.55 -19.06 10.73
C GLY A 27 -0.29 -17.90 11.69
N MET A 28 -0.76 -16.70 11.39
CA MET A 28 -0.67 -15.53 12.26
C MET A 28 -1.94 -15.37 13.12
N GLU A 29 -1.83 -14.64 14.21
CA GLU A 29 -2.93 -14.26 15.10
C GLU A 29 -3.39 -12.84 14.77
N PRO A 30 -4.52 -12.66 14.04
CA PRO A 30 -5.06 -11.32 13.80
C PRO A 30 -5.73 -10.78 15.06
N VAL A 31 -5.42 -9.55 15.39
CA VAL A 31 -6.01 -8.80 16.50
C VAL A 31 -6.79 -7.62 15.92
N GLU A 32 -8.10 -7.64 16.07
CA GLU A 32 -8.93 -6.52 15.66
C GLU A 32 -8.56 -5.27 16.45
N PHE A 33 -8.36 -4.16 15.77
CA PHE A 33 -7.96 -2.91 16.39
C PHE A 33 -8.71 -1.71 15.78
N LEU A 34 -9.70 -1.23 16.51
CA LEU A 34 -10.49 -0.07 16.10
C LEU A 34 -9.74 1.23 16.41
N TRP A 35 -9.94 2.24 15.61
CA TRP A 35 -9.33 3.57 15.72
C TRP A 35 -9.48 4.22 17.12
N ASN A 36 -10.55 3.90 17.85
CA ASN A 36 -10.89 4.44 19.17
C ASN A 36 -10.46 3.54 20.34
N MET A 37 -9.80 2.42 20.10
CA MET A 37 -9.27 1.55 21.16
C MET A 37 -8.06 2.19 21.88
N PRO A 38 -7.72 1.72 23.11
CA PRO A 38 -6.53 2.18 23.82
C PRO A 38 -5.26 1.93 23.01
N LYS A 39 -4.55 3.00 22.65
CA LYS A 39 -3.42 2.96 21.72
C LYS A 39 -2.16 2.30 22.28
N ASP A 40 -2.06 2.20 23.60
CA ASP A 40 -0.92 1.54 24.26
C ASP A 40 -0.85 0.04 23.93
N ASN A 41 -1.98 -0.58 23.60
CA ASN A 41 -2.05 -1.98 23.20
C ASN A 41 -1.35 -2.24 21.83
N LEU A 42 -1.12 -1.22 21.01
CA LEU A 42 -0.39 -1.35 19.75
C LEU A 42 1.04 -1.87 19.96
N ALA A 43 1.68 -1.49 21.04
CA ALA A 43 3.05 -1.91 21.33
C ALA A 43 3.21 -3.42 21.51
N SER A 44 2.15 -4.14 21.87
CA SER A 44 2.16 -5.60 22.06
C SER A 44 2.01 -6.40 20.76
N LEU A 45 1.76 -5.75 19.62
CA LEU A 45 1.58 -6.36 18.30
C LEU A 45 2.91 -6.41 17.56
N ASP A 46 3.09 -7.42 16.71
CA ASP A 46 4.33 -7.64 15.96
C ASP A 46 4.33 -6.90 14.60
N GLY A 47 3.16 -6.55 14.08
CA GLY A 47 2.98 -5.80 12.84
C GLY A 47 1.55 -5.32 12.67
N TYR A 48 1.30 -4.57 11.60
CA TYR A 48 0.01 -3.93 11.36
C TYR A 48 -0.45 -4.09 9.92
N ILE A 49 -1.76 -4.25 9.72
CA ILE A 49 -2.41 -4.15 8.42
C ILE A 49 -3.48 -3.06 8.52
N ILE A 50 -3.34 -1.99 7.73
CA ILE A 50 -4.39 -0.99 7.55
C ILE A 50 -5.25 -1.47 6.39
N VAL A 51 -6.51 -1.80 6.69
CA VAL A 51 -7.40 -2.44 5.74
C VAL A 51 -7.98 -1.47 4.71
N GLY A 52 -8.60 -2.02 3.68
CA GLY A 52 -9.29 -1.27 2.65
C GLY A 52 -10.64 -0.73 3.10
N GLY A 53 -11.33 -0.06 2.19
CA GLY A 53 -12.63 0.56 2.39
C GLY A 53 -12.64 2.02 1.97
N PHE A 54 -13.41 2.83 2.71
CA PHE A 54 -13.62 4.25 2.47
C PHE A 54 -13.56 4.98 3.81
N SER A 55 -12.35 5.06 4.40
CA SER A 55 -12.17 5.65 5.73
C SER A 55 -12.71 7.07 5.78
N TYR A 56 -13.62 7.34 6.75
CA TYR A 56 -14.31 8.61 6.89
C TYR A 56 -15.01 9.05 5.59
N GLU A 57 -15.57 8.08 4.81
CA GLU A 57 -16.29 8.31 3.54
C GLU A 57 -15.41 8.99 2.46
N ASP A 58 -14.09 8.87 2.54
CA ASP A 58 -13.12 9.57 1.68
C ASP A 58 -13.35 11.07 1.55
N ARG A 59 -13.89 11.70 2.60
CA ARG A 59 -14.11 13.15 2.63
C ARG A 59 -12.80 13.89 2.40
N SER A 60 -12.82 14.89 1.50
CA SER A 60 -11.67 15.60 0.99
C SER A 60 -10.87 14.73 0.00
N ARG A 61 -9.83 14.06 0.44
CA ARG A 61 -9.01 13.14 -0.36
C ARG A 61 -8.95 11.79 0.36
N ALA A 62 -8.96 10.70 -0.41
CA ALA A 62 -9.01 9.36 0.15
C ALA A 62 -7.86 9.11 1.14
N GLY A 63 -8.21 8.66 2.33
CA GLY A 63 -7.27 8.34 3.41
C GLY A 63 -6.77 9.54 4.24
N VAL A 64 -6.98 10.80 3.83
CA VAL A 64 -6.37 11.97 4.50
C VAL A 64 -6.84 12.15 5.94
N ILE A 65 -8.14 11.96 6.22
CA ILE A 65 -8.67 12.13 7.58
C ILE A 65 -8.13 11.04 8.50
N ALA A 66 -8.12 9.78 8.02
CA ALA A 66 -7.54 8.67 8.76
C ALA A 66 -6.03 8.85 9.01
N ALA A 67 -5.29 9.42 8.05
CA ALA A 67 -3.86 9.71 8.22
C ALA A 67 -3.56 10.71 9.34
N LEU A 68 -4.52 11.58 9.68
CA LEU A 68 -4.42 12.54 10.78
C LEU A 68 -4.88 11.98 12.13
N ASP A 69 -5.45 10.75 12.15
CA ASP A 69 -5.90 10.14 13.40
C ASP A 69 -4.71 9.87 14.35
N PRO A 70 -4.86 10.11 15.65
CA PRO A 70 -3.81 9.85 16.64
C PRO A 70 -3.28 8.42 16.67
N ILE A 71 -4.04 7.43 16.20
CA ILE A 71 -3.56 6.03 16.09
C ILE A 71 -2.41 5.92 15.08
N ILE A 72 -2.45 6.69 13.98
CA ILE A 72 -1.40 6.68 12.96
C ILE A 72 -0.07 7.15 13.53
N LYS A 73 -0.09 8.17 14.39
CA LYS A 73 1.14 8.61 15.08
C LYS A 73 1.75 7.47 15.91
N LYS A 74 0.93 6.70 16.62
CA LYS A 74 1.40 5.56 17.41
C LYS A 74 1.90 4.41 16.52
N ILE A 75 1.26 4.16 15.38
CA ILE A 75 1.75 3.18 14.40
C ILE A 75 3.11 3.62 13.86
N LYS A 76 3.29 4.91 13.52
CA LYS A 76 4.60 5.46 13.11
C LYS A 76 5.69 5.19 14.15
N ASP A 77 5.41 5.46 15.44
CA ASP A 77 6.36 5.18 16.52
C ASP A 77 6.79 3.71 16.50
N GLN A 78 5.86 2.78 16.25
CA GLN A 78 6.15 1.34 16.18
C GLN A 78 6.90 0.95 14.89
N VAL A 79 6.59 1.58 13.78
CA VAL A 79 7.31 1.39 12.49
C VAL A 79 8.76 1.83 12.62
N HIS A 80 9.03 2.96 13.29
CA HIS A 80 10.39 3.41 13.59
C HIS A 80 11.17 2.43 14.50
N LEU A 81 10.46 1.59 15.26
CA LEU A 81 11.05 0.49 16.02
C LEU A 81 11.23 -0.80 15.17
N GLY A 82 10.96 -0.74 13.88
CA GLY A 82 11.17 -1.84 12.91
C GLY A 82 9.98 -2.75 12.71
N LYS A 83 8.78 -2.43 13.25
CA LYS A 83 7.59 -3.26 13.00
C LYS A 83 7.02 -3.02 11.59
N PRO A 84 6.70 -4.09 10.85
CA PRO A 84 6.16 -3.95 9.50
C PRO A 84 4.73 -3.41 9.51
N VAL A 85 4.39 -2.61 8.51
CA VAL A 85 3.03 -2.15 8.24
C VAL A 85 2.66 -2.38 6.77
N LEU A 86 1.49 -2.94 6.53
CA LEU A 86 0.91 -3.14 5.20
C LEU A 86 -0.36 -2.30 5.06
N GLY A 87 -0.44 -1.49 4.01
CA GLY A 87 -1.67 -0.79 3.63
C GLY A 87 -2.27 -1.39 2.37
N ILE A 88 -3.55 -1.74 2.41
CA ILE A 88 -4.25 -2.35 1.28
C ILE A 88 -5.36 -1.40 0.81
N CYS A 89 -5.40 -1.05 -0.48
CA CYS A 89 -6.40 -0.15 -1.07
C CYS A 89 -6.45 1.19 -0.32
N ASN A 90 -7.53 1.52 0.38
CA ASN A 90 -7.62 2.72 1.22
C ASN A 90 -6.52 2.77 2.31
N GLY A 91 -6.09 1.64 2.84
CA GLY A 91 -4.94 1.57 3.74
C GLY A 91 -3.64 2.05 3.10
N ALA A 92 -3.41 1.77 1.82
CA ALA A 92 -2.26 2.30 1.08
C ALA A 92 -2.35 3.84 0.91
N GLN A 93 -3.56 4.36 0.66
CA GLN A 93 -3.80 5.81 0.62
C GLN A 93 -3.48 6.47 1.97
N ILE A 94 -3.88 5.84 3.08
CA ILE A 94 -3.56 6.31 4.44
C ILE A 94 -2.04 6.31 4.67
N LEU A 95 -1.31 5.28 4.26
CA LEU A 95 0.15 5.23 4.39
C LEU A 95 0.83 6.36 3.61
N VAL A 96 0.37 6.65 2.39
CA VAL A 96 0.89 7.75 1.58
C VAL A 96 0.57 9.10 2.23
N GLU A 97 -0.70 9.35 2.60
CA GLU A 97 -1.14 10.61 3.21
C GLU A 97 -0.48 10.87 4.58
N SER A 98 -0.08 9.82 5.28
CA SER A 98 0.65 9.94 6.54
C SER A 98 2.15 10.16 6.37
N GLY A 99 2.71 10.01 5.17
CA GLY A 99 4.14 10.07 4.89
C GLY A 99 4.93 8.80 5.22
N MET A 100 4.27 7.74 5.75
CA MET A 100 4.92 6.44 5.98
C MET A 100 5.35 5.76 4.68
N VAL A 101 4.74 6.14 3.55
CA VAL A 101 5.17 5.80 2.20
C VAL A 101 5.49 7.11 1.48
N PRO A 102 6.72 7.30 1.02
CA PRO A 102 7.84 6.36 0.93
C PRO A 102 8.71 6.22 2.18
N GLY A 103 8.36 6.86 3.31
CA GLY A 103 9.14 6.78 4.53
C GLY A 103 10.43 7.60 4.48
N SER A 104 10.31 8.88 4.13
CA SER A 104 11.43 9.83 4.21
C SER A 104 11.68 10.29 5.64
N ASP A 105 12.87 10.86 5.90
CA ASP A 105 13.19 11.49 7.18
C ASP A 105 12.10 12.49 7.58
N GLY A 106 11.48 12.27 8.74
CA GLY A 106 10.39 13.10 9.27
C GLY A 106 9.00 12.79 8.71
N ASP A 107 8.80 11.69 7.99
CA ASP A 107 7.50 11.24 7.45
C ASP A 107 6.74 12.35 6.70
N HIS A 108 7.44 13.09 5.85
CA HIS A 108 6.84 14.13 5.04
C HIS A 108 6.03 13.55 3.87
N LEU A 109 4.90 14.19 3.55
CA LEU A 109 4.11 13.85 2.37
C LEU A 109 4.88 14.23 1.09
N MET A 110 5.39 13.24 0.37
CA MET A 110 6.20 13.42 -0.85
C MET A 110 5.60 12.79 -2.10
N ILE A 111 4.61 11.92 -1.92
CA ILE A 111 3.91 11.17 -2.97
C ILE A 111 2.42 11.47 -2.87
N ALA A 112 1.72 11.47 -3.97
CA ALA A 112 0.27 11.51 -3.99
C ALA A 112 -0.29 10.27 -4.70
N LEU A 113 -1.36 9.69 -4.14
CA LEU A 113 -2.24 8.77 -4.85
C LEU A 113 -3.40 9.58 -5.44
N THR A 114 -3.56 9.52 -6.76
CA THR A 114 -4.54 10.32 -7.50
C THR A 114 -5.43 9.45 -8.37
N LYS A 115 -6.40 10.07 -9.03
CA LYS A 115 -7.29 9.37 -9.97
C LYS A 115 -6.49 8.62 -11.03
N ASN A 116 -6.88 7.37 -11.26
CA ASN A 116 -6.30 6.54 -12.30
C ASN A 116 -6.43 7.22 -13.66
N LYS A 117 -5.39 7.10 -14.47
CA LYS A 117 -5.39 7.49 -15.88
C LYS A 117 -4.86 6.32 -16.71
N GLN A 118 -5.69 5.81 -17.58
CA GLN A 118 -5.27 4.83 -18.56
C GLN A 118 -4.62 5.60 -19.73
N ILE A 119 -3.32 5.42 -19.93
CA ILE A 119 -2.54 6.16 -20.92
C ILE A 119 -2.07 5.18 -21.98
N LYS A 120 -2.39 5.48 -23.25
CA LYS A 120 -1.95 4.71 -24.41
C LYS A 120 -1.61 5.66 -25.56
N ASP A 121 -0.47 5.44 -26.21
CA ASP A 121 0.03 6.31 -27.29
C ASP A 121 -0.02 7.79 -26.87
N GLU A 122 0.48 8.10 -25.66
CA GLU A 122 0.50 9.44 -25.03
C GLU A 122 -0.89 10.07 -24.79
N LYS A 123 -1.99 9.33 -25.05
CA LYS A 123 -3.36 9.80 -24.87
C LYS A 123 -4.03 9.15 -23.66
N VAL A 124 -4.84 9.94 -22.94
CA VAL A 124 -5.69 9.41 -21.88
C VAL A 124 -6.89 8.74 -22.53
N VAL A 125 -7.00 7.41 -22.41
CA VAL A 125 -8.10 6.60 -22.96
C VAL A 125 -9.14 6.21 -21.90
N GLY A 126 -8.87 6.43 -20.63
CA GLY A 126 -9.81 6.20 -19.53
C GLY A 126 -9.36 6.86 -18.26
N VAL A 127 -10.29 7.14 -17.33
CA VAL A 127 -10.05 7.80 -16.03
C VAL A 127 -10.96 7.19 -14.97
N GLY A 128 -10.46 7.11 -13.73
CA GLY A 128 -11.25 6.74 -12.56
C GLY A 128 -11.22 5.26 -12.24
N TYR A 129 -12.33 4.71 -11.74
CA TYR A 129 -12.39 3.34 -11.26
C TYR A 129 -12.06 2.33 -12.37
N TYR A 130 -11.17 1.41 -12.04
CA TYR A 130 -10.82 0.31 -12.92
C TYR A 130 -10.70 -0.98 -12.13
N ASN A 131 -11.18 -2.08 -12.70
CA ASN A 131 -11.13 -3.41 -12.12
C ASN A 131 -10.57 -4.40 -13.14
N CYS A 132 -9.46 -5.03 -12.79
CA CYS A 132 -8.82 -6.05 -13.63
C CYS A 132 -7.87 -6.92 -12.80
N TRP A 133 -7.41 -8.02 -13.40
CA TRP A 133 -6.27 -8.76 -12.90
C TRP A 133 -4.99 -8.15 -13.46
N VAL A 134 -4.00 -7.93 -12.60
CA VAL A 134 -2.69 -7.40 -12.97
C VAL A 134 -1.58 -8.36 -12.58
N ASN A 135 -0.49 -8.31 -13.33
CA ASN A 135 0.74 -8.98 -12.96
C ASN A 135 1.72 -7.95 -12.37
N LEU A 136 2.31 -8.28 -11.24
CA LEU A 136 3.30 -7.48 -10.55
C LEU A 136 4.63 -8.24 -10.52
N LEU A 137 5.65 -7.64 -11.12
CA LEU A 137 7.02 -8.16 -11.10
C LEU A 137 7.75 -7.61 -9.89
N LEU A 138 8.35 -8.47 -9.08
CA LEU A 138 9.30 -8.07 -8.04
C LEU A 138 10.55 -7.45 -8.70
N SER A 139 10.78 -6.17 -8.44
CA SER A 139 11.80 -5.35 -9.13
C SER A 139 13.05 -5.12 -8.31
N VAL A 140 13.06 -5.57 -7.07
CA VAL A 140 14.16 -5.38 -6.11
C VAL A 140 14.56 -6.71 -5.50
N SER A 141 15.67 -6.75 -4.77
CA SER A 141 16.02 -7.96 -4.01
C SER A 141 14.92 -8.29 -2.99
N PRO A 142 14.46 -9.56 -2.95
CA PRO A 142 13.41 -9.98 -2.00
C PRO A 142 13.74 -9.67 -0.55
N LYS A 143 15.01 -9.65 -0.19
CA LYS A 143 15.50 -9.42 1.18
C LYS A 143 15.36 -7.99 1.68
N LEU A 144 15.02 -7.04 0.81
CA LEU A 144 14.85 -5.64 1.19
C LEU A 144 13.51 -5.32 1.85
N CYS A 145 12.52 -6.20 1.71
CA CYS A 145 11.17 -5.95 2.22
C CYS A 145 10.66 -7.17 2.99
N ALA A 146 10.12 -6.95 4.18
CA ALA A 146 9.57 -8.02 5.02
C ALA A 146 8.45 -8.82 4.33
N PHE A 147 7.71 -8.19 3.42
CA PHE A 147 6.61 -8.82 2.69
C PHE A 147 7.05 -9.63 1.47
N THR A 148 8.32 -9.59 1.10
CA THR A 148 8.86 -10.28 -0.09
C THR A 148 10.01 -11.21 0.23
N CYS A 149 10.43 -11.33 1.49
CA CYS A 149 11.65 -12.04 1.89
C CYS A 149 11.69 -13.51 1.52
N ASP A 150 10.54 -14.14 1.30
CA ASP A 150 10.42 -15.55 0.88
C ASP A 150 10.12 -15.71 -0.62
N MET A 151 10.05 -14.61 -1.36
CA MET A 151 9.87 -14.64 -2.82
C MET A 151 11.21 -14.93 -3.53
N ASN A 152 11.12 -15.43 -4.76
CA ASN A 152 12.26 -15.54 -5.65
C ASN A 152 12.57 -14.19 -6.34
N GLU A 153 13.82 -14.00 -6.74
CA GLU A 153 14.19 -12.84 -7.55
C GLU A 153 13.36 -12.78 -8.84
N ARG A 154 12.84 -11.59 -9.16
CA ARG A 154 12.01 -11.37 -10.35
C ARG A 154 10.74 -12.21 -10.41
N GLU A 155 10.27 -12.71 -9.28
CA GLU A 155 9.00 -13.44 -9.22
C GLU A 155 7.83 -12.52 -9.63
N THR A 156 6.88 -13.10 -10.34
CA THR A 156 5.67 -12.40 -10.76
C THR A 156 4.47 -12.94 -10.02
N ILE A 157 3.70 -12.06 -9.39
CA ILE A 157 2.43 -12.38 -8.75
C ILE A 157 1.27 -11.81 -9.54
N LYS A 158 0.13 -12.50 -9.55
CA LYS A 158 -1.11 -12.05 -10.18
C LYS A 158 -2.12 -11.72 -9.09
N ILE A 159 -2.55 -10.46 -9.07
CA ILE A 159 -3.48 -9.96 -8.05
C ILE A 159 -4.62 -9.15 -8.69
N PRO A 160 -5.79 -9.03 -8.03
CA PRO A 160 -6.84 -8.12 -8.48
C PRO A 160 -6.47 -6.67 -8.18
N LEU A 161 -6.77 -5.79 -9.13
CA LEU A 161 -6.77 -4.34 -8.97
C LEU A 161 -8.22 -3.87 -9.01
N ALA A 162 -8.65 -3.10 -8.02
CA ALA A 162 -10.01 -2.56 -7.95
C ALA A 162 -10.00 -1.23 -7.17
N HIS A 163 -9.72 -0.12 -7.87
CA HIS A 163 -9.66 1.21 -7.26
C HIS A 163 -9.83 2.32 -8.28
N GLY A 164 -10.22 3.51 -7.81
CA GLY A 164 -10.33 4.75 -8.59
C GLY A 164 -9.13 5.69 -8.44
N GLU A 165 -8.42 5.59 -7.32
CA GLU A 165 -7.32 6.47 -6.92
C GLU A 165 -6.12 5.64 -6.43
N GLY A 166 -5.39 5.05 -7.36
CA GLY A 166 -4.18 4.27 -7.09
C GLY A 166 -2.98 4.69 -7.94
N ARG A 167 -3.10 5.83 -8.63
CA ARG A 167 -2.04 6.37 -9.46
C ARG A 167 -1.01 7.10 -8.61
N PHE A 168 0.19 6.52 -8.49
CA PHE A 168 1.33 7.19 -7.85
C PHE A 168 1.85 8.34 -8.70
N VAL A 169 1.95 9.52 -8.08
CA VAL A 169 2.50 10.74 -8.67
C VAL A 169 3.54 11.35 -7.73
N MET A 170 4.71 11.64 -8.26
CA MET A 170 5.82 12.24 -7.54
C MET A 170 6.76 12.95 -8.52
N SER A 171 7.76 13.68 -8.01
CA SER A 171 8.79 14.30 -8.84
C SER A 171 9.79 13.27 -9.40
N ASP A 172 10.43 13.60 -10.53
CA ASP A 172 11.45 12.76 -11.16
C ASP A 172 12.63 12.51 -10.21
N VAL A 173 13.06 13.53 -9.47
CA VAL A 173 14.13 13.41 -8.47
C VAL A 173 13.78 12.41 -7.38
N LEU A 174 12.52 12.39 -6.93
CA LEU A 174 12.10 11.45 -5.91
C LEU A 174 12.05 10.03 -6.45
N ILE A 175 11.49 9.80 -7.64
CA ILE A 175 11.42 8.44 -8.19
C ILE A 175 12.82 7.86 -8.44
N GLU A 176 13.77 8.64 -8.91
CA GLU A 176 15.17 8.22 -9.05
C GLU A 176 15.80 7.79 -7.72
N LYS A 177 15.53 8.57 -6.65
CA LYS A 177 15.96 8.22 -5.29
C LYS A 177 15.32 6.92 -4.80
N LEU A 178 14.00 6.73 -5.02
CA LEU A 178 13.30 5.52 -4.61
C LEU A 178 13.81 4.28 -5.36
N ILE A 179 14.12 4.41 -6.64
CA ILE A 179 14.71 3.34 -7.45
C ILE A 179 16.10 2.98 -6.89
N SER A 180 16.96 3.96 -6.66
CA SER A 180 18.31 3.72 -6.13
C SER A 180 18.31 3.09 -4.74
N ASN A 181 17.30 3.37 -3.92
CA ASN A 181 17.13 2.81 -2.59
C ASN A 181 16.41 1.44 -2.58
N GLY A 182 15.97 0.93 -3.74
CA GLY A 182 15.18 -0.30 -3.81
C GLY A 182 13.78 -0.20 -3.20
N GLN A 183 13.19 1.00 -3.18
CA GLN A 183 11.86 1.25 -2.60
C GLN A 183 10.71 1.07 -3.61
N THR A 184 11.02 0.79 -4.88
CA THR A 184 10.05 0.45 -5.93
C THR A 184 9.89 -1.06 -6.03
N VAL A 185 9.29 -1.67 -5.01
CA VAL A 185 9.30 -3.13 -4.78
C VAL A 185 8.66 -3.91 -5.91
N PHE A 186 7.47 -3.50 -6.34
CA PHE A 186 6.72 -4.13 -7.43
C PHE A 186 6.47 -3.17 -8.58
N ARG A 187 6.48 -3.72 -9.80
CA ARG A 187 6.11 -3.00 -11.03
C ARG A 187 5.08 -3.78 -11.82
N TYR A 188 4.15 -3.09 -12.44
CA TYR A 188 3.24 -3.73 -13.38
C TYR A 188 4.00 -4.34 -14.57
N CYS A 189 3.63 -5.55 -14.95
CA CYS A 189 4.23 -6.25 -16.09
C CYS A 189 3.18 -6.99 -16.90
N ASP A 190 3.55 -7.36 -18.13
CA ASP A 190 2.74 -8.25 -18.97
C ASP A 190 2.94 -9.74 -18.58
N GLU A 191 2.24 -10.64 -19.24
CA GLU A 191 2.32 -12.09 -18.99
C GLU A 191 3.73 -12.69 -19.24
N LYS A 192 4.61 -11.95 -19.91
CA LYS A 192 6.02 -12.32 -20.14
C LYS A 192 6.98 -11.62 -19.17
N SER A 193 6.46 -11.07 -18.06
CA SER A 193 7.22 -10.32 -17.05
C SER A 193 7.96 -9.10 -17.62
N LYS A 194 7.46 -8.51 -18.71
CA LYS A 194 7.99 -7.26 -19.28
C LYS A 194 7.22 -6.07 -18.74
N THR A 195 7.94 -5.13 -18.16
CA THR A 195 7.36 -3.85 -17.69
C THR A 195 7.08 -2.94 -18.89
N LYS A 196 5.95 -2.24 -18.87
CA LYS A 196 5.56 -1.25 -19.86
C LYS A 196 4.87 -0.08 -19.16
N HIS A 197 5.12 1.14 -19.64
CA HIS A 197 4.54 2.35 -19.05
C HIS A 197 3.10 2.63 -19.49
N GLU A 198 2.61 1.92 -20.49
CA GLU A 198 1.32 2.18 -21.11
C GLU A 198 0.24 1.16 -20.71
N PHE A 199 -1.01 1.59 -20.84
CA PHE A 199 -2.18 0.72 -20.78
C PHE A 199 -2.14 -0.34 -21.88
N PRO A 200 -2.52 -1.62 -21.63
CA PRO A 200 -3.13 -2.10 -20.39
C PRO A 200 -2.12 -2.56 -19.31
N THR A 201 -0.83 -2.62 -19.59
CA THR A 201 0.16 -3.15 -18.64
C THR A 201 0.28 -2.25 -17.39
N ASN A 202 0.36 -0.92 -17.59
CA ASN A 202 0.21 0.06 -16.51
C ASN A 202 -1.25 0.55 -16.46
N PRO A 203 -2.11 -0.05 -15.63
CA PRO A 203 -3.55 0.15 -15.70
C PRO A 203 -4.02 1.47 -15.09
N ASN A 204 -3.21 2.11 -14.27
CA ASN A 204 -3.58 3.32 -13.54
C ASN A 204 -2.72 4.55 -13.87
N GLY A 205 -1.68 4.39 -14.70
CA GLY A 205 -0.81 5.48 -15.12
C GLY A 205 0.14 5.96 -14.04
N SER A 206 0.49 5.09 -13.08
CA SER A 206 1.53 5.40 -12.09
C SER A 206 2.87 5.71 -12.77
N VAL A 207 3.59 6.66 -12.20
CA VAL A 207 4.96 6.95 -12.61
C VAL A 207 5.85 5.72 -12.36
N TYR A 208 6.72 5.41 -13.31
CA TYR A 208 7.60 4.24 -13.29
C TYR A 208 6.87 2.87 -13.36
N ASN A 209 5.52 2.89 -13.59
CA ASN A 209 4.56 1.78 -13.66
C ASN A 209 4.46 0.86 -12.45
#